data_90f60948ced5b6536055f4e7fcc539b0
#
_entry.id   90f60948ced5b6536055f4e7fcc539b0
#
_cell.length_a   1.000
_cell.length_b   1.000
_cell.length_c   1.000
_cell.angle_alpha   90.00
_cell.angle_beta   90.00
_cell.angle_gamma   90.00
#
_symmetry.space_group_name_H-M   'P 1'
#
loop_
_entity.id
_entity.type
_entity.pdbx_description
1 polymer ?
#
loop_
_entity_poly.entity_id
_entity_poly.type
_entity_poly.pdbx_seq_one_letter_code
_entity_poly.pdbx_strand_id
1 'polypeptide(L)'
;FQPTAANDYLADGSEAPRKVSIPDLVRACGVEYLKVTDPYEQEDFADILKDAQAHAQSPSGGVAVVIADRPCVLYDKEPILENPLPVIITEECDGCRFCTEAFECPALVLRADGSRVDIDYTICVDCGQCIDACHKGFIVPKIAEMVG
;
A
#
# COMPACT_ATOMS: atom_id res chain seq x y z
N PHE A 1 -6.34 -7.37 -14.88
CA PHE A 1 -5.07 -8.12 -14.91
C PHE A 1 -4.46 -8.07 -16.31
N GLN A 2 -3.22 -7.63 -16.41
CA GLN A 2 -2.45 -7.64 -17.67
C GLN A 2 -1.22 -8.54 -17.47
N PRO A 3 -1.17 -9.71 -18.11
CA PRO A 3 0.01 -10.57 -18.04
C PRO A 3 1.21 -9.87 -18.69
N THR A 4 2.34 -9.92 -18.01
CA THR A 4 3.62 -9.38 -18.49
C THR A 4 4.70 -10.46 -18.37
N ALA A 5 5.86 -10.25 -19.00
CA ALA A 5 6.98 -11.16 -18.89
C ALA A 5 7.58 -11.27 -17.47
N ALA A 6 7.15 -10.40 -16.54
CA ALA A 6 7.55 -10.40 -15.14
C ALA A 6 6.54 -11.11 -14.23
N ASN A 7 5.41 -11.58 -14.75
CA ASN A 7 4.39 -12.28 -13.97
C ASN A 7 4.78 -13.73 -13.68
N ASP A 8 4.24 -14.26 -12.58
CA ASP A 8 4.38 -15.69 -12.23
C ASP A 8 3.48 -16.59 -13.09
N TYR A 9 2.42 -16.03 -13.69
CA TYR A 9 1.44 -16.76 -14.49
C TYR A 9 1.28 -16.17 -15.88
N LEU A 10 1.05 -17.05 -16.86
CA LEU A 10 0.70 -16.68 -18.24
C LEU A 10 -0.77 -16.27 -18.32
N ALA A 11 -1.18 -15.72 -19.46
CA ALA A 11 -2.55 -15.28 -19.72
C ALA A 11 -3.60 -16.39 -19.61
N ASP A 12 -3.21 -17.65 -19.79
CA ASP A 12 -4.07 -18.84 -19.66
C ASP A 12 -4.13 -19.39 -18.23
N GLY A 13 -3.45 -18.73 -17.27
CA GLY A 13 -3.39 -19.13 -15.88
C GLY A 13 -2.35 -20.21 -15.54
N SER A 14 -1.58 -20.68 -16.52
CA SER A 14 -0.46 -21.58 -16.25
C SER A 14 0.75 -20.83 -15.67
N GLU A 15 1.60 -21.55 -14.91
CA GLU A 15 2.83 -20.97 -14.39
C GLU A 15 3.78 -20.55 -15.53
N ALA A 16 4.38 -19.38 -15.39
CA ALA A 16 5.36 -18.90 -16.35
C ALA A 16 6.68 -19.69 -16.21
N PRO A 17 7.15 -20.37 -17.28
CA PRO A 17 8.36 -21.19 -17.21
C PRO A 17 9.63 -20.38 -16.97
N ARG A 18 9.57 -19.09 -17.24
CA ARG A 18 10.63 -18.11 -16.98
C ARG A 18 10.00 -16.76 -16.67
N LYS A 19 10.49 -16.14 -15.62
CA LYS A 19 10.11 -14.81 -15.18
C LYS A 19 11.25 -13.84 -15.42
N VAL A 20 10.96 -12.70 -15.99
CA VAL A 20 11.92 -11.61 -16.12
C VAL A 20 12.09 -10.93 -14.77
N SER A 21 13.31 -10.91 -14.26
CA SER A 21 13.64 -10.17 -13.04
C SER A 21 13.72 -8.68 -13.34
N ILE A 22 12.74 -7.91 -12.87
CA ILE A 22 12.77 -6.44 -12.99
C ILE A 22 14.00 -5.85 -12.26
N PRO A 23 14.38 -6.28 -11.05
CA PRO A 23 15.59 -5.81 -10.40
C PRO A 23 16.87 -6.04 -11.24
N ASP A 24 16.97 -7.20 -11.91
CA ASP A 24 18.17 -7.48 -12.73
C ASP A 24 18.20 -6.64 -14.00
N LEU A 25 17.05 -6.38 -14.62
CA LEU A 25 16.96 -5.43 -15.73
C LEU A 25 17.39 -4.03 -15.32
N VAL A 26 16.94 -3.55 -14.17
CA VAL A 26 17.32 -2.24 -13.64
C VAL A 26 18.84 -2.17 -13.41
N ARG A 27 19.44 -3.20 -12.80
CA ARG A 27 20.90 -3.28 -12.62
C ARG A 27 21.64 -3.32 -13.96
N ALA A 28 21.13 -4.06 -14.95
CA ALA A 28 21.71 -4.13 -16.30
C ALA A 28 21.69 -2.78 -17.03
N CYS A 29 20.76 -1.89 -16.66
CA CYS A 29 20.73 -0.50 -17.16
C CYS A 29 21.74 0.42 -16.45
N GLY A 30 22.56 -0.09 -15.52
CA GLY A 30 23.57 0.69 -14.82
C GLY A 30 23.04 1.51 -13.65
N VAL A 31 21.85 1.19 -13.15
CA VAL A 31 21.28 1.87 -11.96
C VAL A 31 21.98 1.35 -10.70
N GLU A 32 22.63 2.25 -9.96
CA GLU A 32 23.35 1.92 -8.73
C GLU A 32 22.42 1.91 -7.49
N TYR A 33 21.49 2.87 -7.44
CA TYR A 33 20.51 2.91 -6.34
C TYR A 33 19.25 2.15 -6.74
N LEU A 34 19.11 0.94 -6.21
CA LEU A 34 17.94 0.09 -6.40
C LEU A 34 17.47 -0.44 -5.04
N LYS A 35 16.21 -0.21 -4.72
CA LYS A 35 15.52 -0.80 -3.56
C LYS A 35 14.27 -1.54 -4.03
N VAL A 36 14.02 -2.70 -3.44
CA VAL A 36 12.76 -3.44 -3.55
C VAL A 36 12.14 -3.46 -2.16
N THR A 37 10.89 -3.05 -2.03
CA THR A 37 10.25 -2.89 -0.73
C THR A 37 8.75 -3.14 -0.82
N ASP A 38 8.15 -3.55 0.29
CA ASP A 38 6.71 -3.67 0.44
C ASP A 38 6.11 -2.27 0.71
N PRO A 39 5.19 -1.76 -0.13
CA PRO A 39 4.57 -0.44 0.10
C PRO A 39 3.63 -0.41 1.32
N TYR A 40 3.31 -1.56 1.94
CA TYR A 40 2.52 -1.60 3.16
C TYR A 40 3.33 -1.29 4.42
N GLU A 41 4.64 -1.41 4.36
CA GLU A 41 5.56 -0.91 5.39
C GLU A 41 5.77 0.60 5.18
N GLN A 42 4.74 1.40 5.52
CA GLN A 42 4.63 2.81 5.09
C GLN A 42 5.79 3.69 5.57
N GLU A 43 6.25 3.53 6.82
CA GLU A 43 7.37 4.30 7.36
C GLU A 43 8.67 3.99 6.61
N ASP A 44 9.00 2.70 6.46
CA ASP A 44 10.18 2.25 5.72
C ASP A 44 10.11 2.68 4.25
N PHE A 45 8.93 2.57 3.63
CA PHE A 45 8.71 2.99 2.25
C PHE A 45 8.95 4.50 2.07
N ALA A 46 8.41 5.31 2.99
CA ALA A 46 8.60 6.76 2.97
C ALA A 46 10.07 7.15 3.13
N ASP A 47 10.82 6.47 4.00
CA ASP A 47 12.24 6.74 4.22
C ASP A 47 13.09 6.31 3.01
N ILE A 48 12.78 5.16 2.41
CA ILE A 48 13.41 4.72 1.15
C ILE A 48 13.18 5.74 0.02
N LEU A 49 11.99 6.32 -0.08
CA LEU A 49 11.71 7.36 -1.09
C LEU A 49 12.51 8.64 -0.85
N LYS A 50 12.65 9.07 0.42
CA LYS A 50 13.49 10.23 0.78
C LYS A 50 14.97 9.98 0.43
N ASP A 51 15.47 8.78 0.73
CA ASP A 51 16.84 8.39 0.41
C ASP A 51 17.09 8.32 -1.10
N ALA A 52 16.12 7.77 -1.85
CA ALA A 52 16.17 7.72 -3.31
C ALA A 52 16.21 9.13 -3.92
N GLN A 53 15.40 10.05 -3.38
CA GLN A 53 15.40 11.45 -3.80
C GLN A 53 16.73 12.14 -3.48
N ALA A 54 17.26 11.94 -2.27
CA ALA A 54 18.54 12.50 -1.87
C ALA A 54 19.68 11.99 -2.75
N HIS A 55 19.69 10.69 -3.08
CA HIS A 55 20.66 10.11 -4.02
C HIS A 55 20.56 10.78 -5.39
N ALA A 56 19.36 10.85 -5.96
CA ALA A 56 19.15 11.41 -7.31
C ALA A 56 19.50 12.91 -7.40
N GLN A 57 19.40 13.66 -6.30
CA GLN A 57 19.71 15.09 -6.23
C GLN A 57 21.16 15.37 -5.85
N SER A 58 21.92 14.37 -5.45
CA SER A 58 23.33 14.56 -5.06
C SER A 58 24.23 14.81 -6.29
N PRO A 59 25.32 15.58 -6.13
CA PRO A 59 26.25 15.86 -7.25
C PRO A 59 26.91 14.59 -7.83
N SER A 60 27.07 13.55 -7.04
CA SER A 60 27.62 12.24 -7.43
C SER A 60 26.54 11.19 -7.60
N GLY A 61 25.27 11.58 -7.50
CA GLY A 61 24.14 10.66 -7.66
C GLY A 61 23.81 10.37 -9.11
N GLY A 62 22.76 9.61 -9.29
CA GLY A 62 22.29 9.21 -10.60
C GLY A 62 20.82 8.81 -10.53
N VAL A 63 20.41 7.91 -11.43
CA VAL A 63 19.06 7.36 -11.39
C VAL A 63 18.86 6.51 -10.15
N ALA A 64 17.82 6.81 -9.39
CA ALA A 64 17.35 5.99 -8.29
C ALA A 64 16.07 5.25 -8.70
N VAL A 65 15.99 3.96 -8.42
CA VAL A 65 14.80 3.14 -8.68
C VAL A 65 14.34 2.49 -7.38
N VAL A 66 13.06 2.67 -7.09
CA VAL A 66 12.37 1.97 -5.99
C VAL A 66 11.27 1.11 -6.60
N ILE A 67 11.30 -0.17 -6.32
CA ILE A 67 10.29 -1.14 -6.77
C ILE A 67 9.39 -1.43 -5.57
N ALA A 68 8.13 -1.02 -5.65
CA ALA A 68 7.09 -1.41 -4.72
C ALA A 68 6.56 -2.79 -5.14
N ASP A 69 6.89 -3.83 -4.40
CA ASP A 69 6.57 -5.21 -4.73
C ASP A 69 5.63 -5.81 -3.68
N ARG A 70 4.37 -5.95 -4.07
CA ARG A 70 3.34 -6.62 -3.29
C ARG A 70 2.24 -7.17 -4.18
N PRO A 71 1.68 -8.36 -3.88
CA PRO A 71 0.51 -8.90 -4.57
C PRO A 71 -0.70 -7.97 -4.48
N CYS A 72 -1.50 -7.91 -5.54
CA CYS A 72 -2.71 -7.10 -5.54
C CYS A 72 -3.82 -7.74 -4.71
N VAL A 73 -4.31 -7.04 -3.67
CA VAL A 73 -5.36 -7.55 -2.76
C VAL A 73 -6.69 -7.88 -3.45
N LEU A 74 -6.96 -7.35 -4.63
CA LEU A 74 -8.18 -7.65 -5.39
C LEU A 74 -8.03 -8.86 -6.32
N TYR A 75 -6.82 -9.29 -6.58
CA TYR A 75 -6.53 -10.36 -7.53
C TYR A 75 -6.14 -11.67 -6.84
N ASP A 76 -5.31 -11.60 -5.85
CA ASP A 76 -4.85 -12.76 -5.11
C ASP A 76 -5.96 -13.23 -4.17
N LYS A 77 -6.43 -14.48 -4.35
CA LYS A 77 -7.50 -15.08 -3.55
C LYS A 77 -6.98 -15.78 -2.30
N GLU A 78 -5.68 -16.00 -2.23
CA GLU A 78 -5.05 -16.42 -0.99
C GLU A 78 -5.12 -15.26 0.00
N PRO A 79 -5.21 -15.53 1.30
CA PRO A 79 -5.22 -14.46 2.29
C PRO A 79 -3.91 -13.68 2.20
N ILE A 80 -3.93 -12.61 1.42
CA ILE A 80 -2.80 -11.69 1.17
C ILE A 80 -2.29 -11.10 2.47
N LEU A 81 -3.18 -11.05 3.45
CA LEU A 81 -2.88 -10.66 4.80
C LEU A 81 -2.82 -11.92 5.64
N GLU A 82 -1.62 -12.39 5.94
CA GLU A 82 -1.42 -13.46 6.93
C GLU A 82 -2.09 -13.07 8.26
N ASN A 83 -2.21 -11.75 8.51
CA ASN A 83 -2.88 -11.17 9.65
C ASN A 83 -3.76 -9.99 9.19
N PRO A 84 -5.04 -10.20 8.86
CA PRO A 84 -5.95 -9.11 8.58
C PRO A 84 -6.05 -8.20 9.81
N LEU A 85 -5.97 -6.89 9.58
CA LEU A 85 -6.06 -5.89 10.64
C LEU A 85 -7.36 -5.08 10.47
N PRO A 86 -8.51 -5.61 10.92
CA PRO A 86 -9.75 -4.87 10.89
C PRO A 86 -9.65 -3.61 11.73
N VAL A 87 -10.26 -2.54 11.25
CA VAL A 87 -10.19 -1.22 11.88
C VAL A 87 -11.57 -0.68 12.24
N ILE A 88 -11.58 0.24 13.18
CA ILE A 88 -12.74 1.05 13.51
C ILE A 88 -12.37 2.53 13.52
N ILE A 89 -13.37 3.38 13.35
CA ILE A 89 -13.22 4.83 13.53
C ILE A 89 -13.84 5.21 14.85
N THR A 90 -13.06 5.86 15.72
CA THR A 90 -13.50 6.25 17.06
C THR A 90 -14.53 7.40 17.01
N GLU A 91 -15.25 7.63 18.11
CA GLU A 91 -16.27 8.67 18.18
C GLU A 91 -15.70 10.10 18.09
N GLU A 92 -14.39 10.26 18.31
CA GLU A 92 -13.69 11.54 18.24
C GLU A 92 -13.45 12.01 16.79
N CYS A 93 -13.75 11.17 15.80
CA CYS A 93 -13.60 11.54 14.39
C CYS A 93 -14.48 12.75 14.05
N ASP A 94 -13.85 13.84 13.59
CA ASP A 94 -14.47 15.13 13.28
C ASP A 94 -14.69 15.39 11.80
N GLY A 95 -14.56 14.36 10.94
CA GLY A 95 -14.80 14.49 9.51
C GLY A 95 -13.80 15.39 8.78
N CYS A 96 -12.54 15.46 9.24
CA CYS A 96 -11.50 16.31 8.63
C CYS A 96 -11.15 15.98 7.16
N ARG A 97 -11.64 14.85 6.64
CA ARG A 97 -11.54 14.35 5.25
C ARG A 97 -10.15 13.95 4.77
N PHE A 98 -9.10 14.09 5.54
CA PHE A 98 -7.76 13.73 5.07
C PHE A 98 -7.68 12.29 4.54
N CYS A 99 -8.28 11.33 5.25
CA CYS A 99 -8.31 9.92 4.84
C CYS A 99 -9.17 9.65 3.59
N THR A 100 -10.12 10.53 3.25
CA THR A 100 -10.96 10.39 2.05
C THR A 100 -10.44 11.20 0.86
N GLU A 101 -9.70 12.30 1.08
CA GLU A 101 -9.24 13.21 0.02
C GLU A 101 -7.76 13.06 -0.33
N ALA A 102 -6.92 12.66 0.63
CA ALA A 102 -5.48 12.48 0.41
C ALA A 102 -5.07 11.00 0.32
N PHE A 103 -5.63 10.14 1.17
CA PHE A 103 -5.38 8.71 1.12
C PHE A 103 -6.31 7.97 0.14
N GLU A 104 -7.51 8.52 -0.09
CA GLU A 104 -8.47 8.08 -1.12
C GLU A 104 -8.88 6.59 -1.03
N CYS A 105 -8.93 6.03 0.18
CA CYS A 105 -9.42 4.65 0.33
C CYS A 105 -10.92 4.57 -0.02
N PRO A 106 -11.32 3.70 -0.98
CA PRO A 106 -12.72 3.61 -1.41
C PRO A 106 -13.68 3.12 -0.32
N ALA A 107 -13.16 2.46 0.72
CA ALA A 107 -13.95 1.99 1.86
C ALA A 107 -14.20 3.08 2.91
N LEU A 108 -13.53 4.24 2.85
CA LEU A 108 -13.72 5.35 3.77
C LEU A 108 -14.71 6.35 3.19
N VAL A 109 -15.87 6.48 3.81
CA VAL A 109 -16.98 7.28 3.29
C VAL A 109 -17.33 8.39 4.28
N LEU A 110 -17.28 9.65 3.81
CA LEU A 110 -17.76 10.78 4.60
C LEU A 110 -19.28 10.71 4.74
N ARG A 111 -19.80 10.88 5.94
CA ARG A 111 -21.24 11.01 6.17
C ARG A 111 -21.81 12.19 5.39
N ALA A 112 -23.09 12.10 5.01
CA ALA A 112 -23.77 13.13 4.25
C ALA A 112 -23.83 14.51 4.98
N ASP A 113 -23.83 14.49 6.31
CA ASP A 113 -23.80 15.69 7.16
C ASP A 113 -22.36 16.23 7.37
N GLY A 114 -21.36 15.52 6.87
CA GLY A 114 -19.95 15.90 7.00
C GLY A 114 -19.36 15.70 8.41
N SER A 115 -20.10 15.14 9.35
CA SER A 115 -19.72 15.07 10.77
C SER A 115 -18.56 14.11 11.05
N ARG A 116 -18.46 13.01 10.30
CA ARG A 116 -17.41 12.01 10.47
C ARG A 116 -17.26 11.14 9.22
N VAL A 117 -16.21 10.35 9.20
CA VAL A 117 -15.99 9.28 8.21
C VAL A 117 -16.46 7.96 8.80
N ASP A 118 -17.10 7.13 7.98
CA ASP A 118 -17.47 5.76 8.30
C ASP A 118 -16.71 4.78 7.39
N ILE A 119 -16.73 3.49 7.74
CA ILE A 119 -16.13 2.42 6.95
C ILE A 119 -17.23 1.65 6.23
N ASP A 120 -17.15 1.55 4.92
CA ASP A 120 -17.95 0.61 4.16
C ASP A 120 -17.30 -0.78 4.21
N TYR A 121 -17.78 -1.61 5.11
CA TYR A 121 -17.27 -2.98 5.31
C TYR A 121 -17.59 -3.93 4.15
N THR A 122 -18.37 -3.51 3.16
CA THR A 122 -18.58 -4.31 1.93
C THR A 122 -17.41 -4.18 0.95
N ILE A 123 -16.62 -3.12 1.09
CA ILE A 123 -15.45 -2.80 0.26
C ILE A 123 -14.15 -3.00 1.04
N CYS A 124 -14.19 -2.78 2.37
CA CYS A 124 -13.01 -2.91 3.23
C CYS A 124 -12.43 -4.33 3.18
N VAL A 125 -11.13 -4.42 2.98
CA VAL A 125 -10.37 -5.68 2.94
C VAL A 125 -9.50 -5.90 4.19
N ASP A 126 -9.73 -5.14 5.24
CA ASP A 126 -9.02 -5.21 6.52
C ASP A 126 -7.48 -5.09 6.41
N CYS A 127 -6.99 -4.29 5.47
CA CYS A 127 -5.55 -4.11 5.26
C CYS A 127 -4.84 -3.24 6.31
N GLY A 128 -5.58 -2.51 7.15
CA GLY A 128 -5.05 -1.66 8.22
C GLY A 128 -4.34 -0.37 7.76
N GLN A 129 -4.10 -0.17 6.48
CA GLN A 129 -3.28 0.93 5.95
C GLN A 129 -3.85 2.34 6.25
N CYS A 130 -5.14 2.43 6.53
CA CYS A 130 -5.78 3.70 6.90
C CYS A 130 -5.45 4.17 8.32
N ILE A 131 -4.86 3.33 9.17
CA ILE A 131 -4.42 3.71 10.52
C ILE A 131 -3.40 4.83 10.42
N ASP A 132 -2.34 4.61 9.64
CA ASP A 132 -1.26 5.58 9.45
C ASP A 132 -1.72 6.81 8.63
N ALA A 133 -2.71 6.63 7.75
CA ALA A 133 -3.32 7.74 7.03
C ALA A 133 -4.12 8.69 7.92
N CYS A 134 -4.56 8.26 9.10
CA CYS A 134 -5.29 9.12 10.04
C CYS A 134 -4.33 9.91 10.94
N HIS A 135 -3.87 11.06 10.49
CA HIS A 135 -2.95 11.93 11.24
C HIS A 135 -3.48 12.37 12.64
N LYS A 136 -4.77 12.17 12.94
CA LYS A 136 -5.38 12.42 14.24
C LYS A 136 -5.50 11.16 15.12
N GLY A 137 -5.16 10.00 14.58
CA GLY A 137 -5.22 8.73 15.31
C GLY A 137 -6.63 8.21 15.61
N PHE A 138 -7.65 8.66 14.87
CA PHE A 138 -9.04 8.23 15.07
C PHE A 138 -9.41 6.92 14.36
N ILE A 139 -8.53 6.40 13.49
CA ILE A 139 -8.67 5.07 12.91
C ILE A 139 -7.73 4.14 13.68
N VAL A 140 -8.31 3.15 14.33
CA VAL A 140 -7.56 2.25 15.22
C VAL A 140 -7.88 0.78 14.94
N PRO A 141 -6.98 -0.16 15.27
CA PRO A 141 -7.27 -1.58 15.16
C PRO A 141 -8.52 -1.95 15.97
N LYS A 142 -9.38 -2.78 15.39
CA LYS A 142 -10.52 -3.36 16.08
C LYS A 142 -10.04 -4.49 17.00
N ILE A 143 -9.75 -4.17 18.25
CA ILE A 143 -9.43 -5.17 19.27
C ILE A 143 -10.73 -5.83 19.73
N ALA A 144 -10.72 -7.16 19.89
CA ALA A 144 -11.92 -7.94 20.25
C ALA A 144 -12.61 -7.49 21.56
N GLU A 145 -11.91 -6.77 22.43
CA GLU A 145 -12.41 -6.24 23.69
C GLU A 145 -13.22 -4.93 23.55
N MET A 146 -13.23 -4.30 22.38
CA MET A 146 -13.98 -3.05 22.13
C MET A 146 -15.40 -3.30 21.60
N VAL A 147 -15.81 -4.56 21.49
CA VAL A 147 -17.16 -4.99 21.11
C VAL A 147 -17.86 -5.56 22.35
N GLY A 148 -18.19 -4.64 23.26
CA GLY A 148 -19.02 -4.92 24.44
C GLY A 148 -20.39 -4.26 24.29
#